data_9cbd7e7e6da529d051fd65843ea8eccc
#
_entry.id   9cbd7e7e6da529d051fd65843ea8eccc
#
_cell.length_a   1.000
_cell.length_b   1.000
_cell.length_c   1.000
_cell.angle_alpha   90.00
_cell.angle_beta   90.00
_cell.angle_gamma   90.00
#
_symmetry.space_group_name_H-M   'P 1'
#
loop_
_entity.id
_entity.type
_entity.pdbx_description
1 polymer ?
#
loop_
_entity_poly.entity_id
_entity_poly.type
_entity_poly.pdbx_seq_one_letter_code
_entity_poly.pdbx_strand_id
1 'polypeptide(L)'
;WNGPYLVMEWSPEGGWETNIVKWQAPIENTSTRKAALFREFYQTYLPRNDPRFLGSLAFYWGSKEEYTHSWFSIFNEQGPPTEVMEALHDCWKDTVTRHQAVKIQYMLVDGRGAADNILLSPGSAHQAALLLATGENSDSLRYHWEIIREDWWGHKKSHWKKPPSEQGLLSDSTAQQVSFSSPLKD
;
A
#
# COMPACT_ATOMS: atom_id res chain seq x y z
N TRP A 1 -13.48 -0.72 32.57
CA TRP A 1 -14.50 0.22 32.13
C TRP A 1 -15.78 -0.53 31.73
N ASN A 2 -16.91 -0.15 32.29
CA ASN A 2 -18.20 -0.81 32.05
C ASN A 2 -19.17 0.06 31.23
N GLY A 3 -18.78 1.25 30.85
CA GLY A 3 -19.57 2.17 30.05
C GLY A 3 -19.38 2.00 28.54
N PRO A 4 -20.07 2.82 27.71
CA PRO A 4 -19.91 2.82 26.27
C PRO A 4 -18.51 3.26 25.85
N TYR A 5 -18.02 2.76 24.71
CA TYR A 5 -16.69 3.08 24.20
C TYR A 5 -16.62 3.09 22.68
N LEU A 6 -15.57 3.77 22.17
CA LEU A 6 -15.20 3.84 20.76
C LEU A 6 -13.78 3.30 20.60
N VAL A 7 -13.51 2.61 19.51
CA VAL A 7 -12.16 2.34 19.04
C VAL A 7 -11.74 3.51 18.17
N MET A 8 -10.86 4.37 18.69
CA MET A 8 -10.54 5.66 18.07
C MET A 8 -9.57 5.58 16.90
N GLU A 9 -8.83 4.48 16.80
CA GLU A 9 -7.88 4.26 15.71
C GLU A 9 -7.67 2.77 15.51
N TRP A 10 -7.79 2.30 14.27
CA TRP A 10 -7.45 0.94 13.90
C TRP A 10 -7.01 0.84 12.44
N SER A 11 -6.05 -0.03 12.22
CA SER A 11 -5.51 -0.44 10.93
C SER A 11 -5.02 -1.88 11.05
N PRO A 12 -5.01 -2.69 9.98
CA PRO A 12 -4.62 -4.10 10.08
C PRO A 12 -3.18 -4.32 10.51
N GLU A 13 -2.23 -3.60 9.92
CA GLU A 13 -0.79 -3.80 10.16
C GLU A 13 -0.03 -2.47 10.14
N GLY A 14 0.75 -2.21 11.19
CA GLY A 14 1.78 -1.19 11.18
C GLY A 14 3.08 -1.72 10.56
N GLY A 15 3.99 -0.82 10.17
CA GLY A 15 5.29 -1.21 9.62
C GLY A 15 6.18 -2.01 10.57
N TRP A 16 5.87 -1.97 11.86
CA TRP A 16 6.52 -2.76 12.91
C TRP A 16 5.95 -4.19 13.08
N GLU A 17 4.86 -4.52 12.40
CA GLU A 17 4.17 -5.82 12.49
C GLU A 17 4.34 -6.65 11.22
N THR A 18 4.78 -6.02 10.13
CA THR A 18 4.93 -6.66 8.82
C THR A 18 6.27 -7.37 8.66
N ASN A 19 6.38 -8.19 7.60
CA ASN A 19 7.65 -8.76 7.20
C ASN A 19 8.66 -7.67 6.80
N ILE A 20 9.92 -7.92 7.08
CA ILE A 20 11.03 -7.03 6.73
C ILE A 20 11.99 -7.70 5.76
N VAL A 21 12.64 -6.93 4.91
CA VAL A 21 13.76 -7.37 4.08
C VAL A 21 15.05 -7.46 4.91
N LYS A 22 16.12 -8.05 4.35
CA LYS A 22 17.40 -8.23 5.06
C LYS A 22 18.03 -6.94 5.57
N TRP A 23 17.77 -5.81 4.94
CA TRP A 23 18.23 -4.48 5.38
C TRP A 23 17.22 -3.72 6.25
N GLN A 24 16.28 -4.47 6.85
CA GLN A 24 15.34 -3.99 7.86
C GLN A 24 14.22 -3.08 7.33
N ALA A 25 14.07 -2.88 6.03
CA ALA A 25 12.93 -2.15 5.49
C ALA A 25 11.65 -3.01 5.58
N PRO A 26 10.54 -2.44 6.06
CA PRO A 26 9.26 -3.14 6.10
C PRO A 26 8.70 -3.32 4.69
N ILE A 27 8.08 -4.48 4.44
CA ILE A 27 7.44 -4.80 3.16
C ILE A 27 5.99 -4.31 3.19
N GLU A 28 5.69 -3.35 2.33
CA GLU A 28 4.33 -2.85 2.17
C GLU A 28 3.46 -3.80 1.34
N ASN A 29 2.25 -4.06 1.83
CA ASN A 29 1.24 -4.83 1.10
C ASN A 29 0.65 -4.04 -0.07
N THR A 30 0.23 -4.72 -1.13
CA THR A 30 -0.56 -4.11 -2.21
C THR A 30 -1.90 -3.59 -1.67
N SER A 31 -2.53 -2.63 -2.36
CA SER A 31 -3.86 -2.10 -1.97
C SER A 31 -4.90 -3.22 -1.86
N THR A 32 -4.85 -4.23 -2.72
CA THR A 32 -5.72 -5.41 -2.68
C THR A 32 -5.51 -6.23 -1.41
N ARG A 33 -4.26 -6.48 -1.03
CA ARG A 33 -3.98 -7.19 0.22
C ARG A 33 -4.38 -6.36 1.44
N LYS A 34 -4.12 -5.06 1.44
CA LYS A 34 -4.59 -4.15 2.50
C LYS A 34 -6.11 -4.19 2.64
N ALA A 35 -6.85 -4.11 1.54
CA ALA A 35 -8.31 -4.20 1.55
C ALA A 35 -8.82 -5.50 2.16
N ALA A 36 -8.18 -6.63 1.84
CA ALA A 36 -8.50 -7.92 2.46
C ALA A 36 -8.25 -7.91 3.99
N LEU A 37 -7.10 -7.36 4.41
CA LEU A 37 -6.75 -7.23 5.84
C LEU A 37 -7.71 -6.31 6.59
N PHE A 38 -8.16 -5.20 5.98
CA PHE A 38 -9.17 -4.32 6.60
C PHE A 38 -10.50 -5.04 6.80
N ARG A 39 -10.96 -5.85 5.82
CA ARG A 39 -12.18 -6.68 5.97
C ARG A 39 -12.02 -7.69 7.10
N GLU A 40 -10.90 -8.42 7.11
CA GLU A 40 -10.59 -9.41 8.13
C GLU A 40 -10.57 -8.79 9.53
N PHE A 41 -9.87 -7.67 9.70
CA PHE A 41 -9.77 -6.95 10.96
C PHE A 41 -11.13 -6.48 11.45
N TYR A 42 -11.92 -5.85 10.58
CA TYR A 42 -13.27 -5.39 10.89
C TYR A 42 -14.19 -6.52 11.37
N GLN A 43 -14.12 -7.67 10.68
CA GLN A 43 -14.99 -8.81 10.97
C GLN A 43 -14.57 -9.59 12.20
N THR A 44 -13.26 -9.69 12.47
CA THR A 44 -12.70 -10.60 13.47
C THR A 44 -12.37 -9.92 14.80
N TYR A 45 -11.80 -8.71 14.74
CA TYR A 45 -11.20 -8.07 15.91
C TYR A 45 -12.03 -6.92 16.49
N LEU A 46 -12.84 -6.24 15.69
CA LEU A 46 -13.71 -5.21 16.23
C LEU A 46 -14.87 -5.86 17.01
N PRO A 47 -15.15 -5.42 18.25
CA PRO A 47 -16.13 -6.02 19.15
C PRO A 47 -17.57 -5.62 18.80
N ARG A 48 -17.98 -5.79 17.54
CA ARG A 48 -19.25 -5.29 16.97
C ARG A 48 -20.51 -5.85 17.68
N ASN A 49 -20.37 -6.97 18.36
CA ASN A 49 -21.46 -7.61 19.12
C ASN A 49 -21.53 -7.16 20.59
N ASP A 50 -20.57 -6.34 21.08
CA ASP A 50 -20.65 -5.77 22.43
C ASP A 50 -21.63 -4.59 22.41
N PRO A 51 -22.72 -4.61 23.21
CA PRO A 51 -23.71 -3.52 23.23
C PRO A 51 -23.14 -2.18 23.70
N ARG A 52 -21.96 -2.15 24.28
CA ARG A 52 -21.26 -0.93 24.69
C ARG A 52 -20.40 -0.35 23.59
N PHE A 53 -20.14 -1.11 22.52
CA PHE A 53 -19.35 -0.65 21.39
C PHE A 53 -20.15 0.30 20.52
N LEU A 54 -19.77 1.58 20.52
CA LEU A 54 -20.47 2.65 19.78
C LEU A 54 -19.96 2.80 18.33
N GLY A 55 -18.78 2.24 18.02
CA GLY A 55 -18.20 2.34 16.69
C GLY A 55 -16.68 2.43 16.70
N SER A 56 -16.11 2.62 15.51
CA SER A 56 -14.65 2.71 15.32
C SER A 56 -14.27 3.65 14.20
N LEU A 57 -13.06 4.19 14.27
CA LEU A 57 -12.47 5.08 13.26
C LEU A 57 -11.28 4.36 12.60
N ALA A 58 -11.41 4.07 11.32
CA ALA A 58 -10.34 3.47 10.53
C ALA A 58 -9.20 4.47 10.29
N PHE A 59 -7.98 4.05 10.50
CA PHE A 59 -6.78 4.83 10.23
C PHE A 59 -6.16 4.44 8.87
N TYR A 60 -5.85 5.33 7.97
CA TYR A 60 -5.98 6.76 8.00
C TYR A 60 -6.91 7.25 6.89
N TRP A 61 -7.92 8.05 7.21
CA TRP A 61 -8.87 8.61 6.25
C TRP A 61 -8.26 9.76 5.47
N GLY A 62 -7.44 9.41 4.49
CA GLY A 62 -6.68 10.35 3.67
C GLY A 62 -5.46 9.68 3.04
N SER A 63 -4.48 10.50 2.67
CA SER A 63 -3.13 10.09 2.28
C SER A 63 -2.15 10.54 3.37
N LYS A 64 -1.34 9.64 3.87
CA LYS A 64 -0.38 9.91 4.95
C LYS A 64 0.98 9.30 4.63
N GLU A 65 2.00 10.09 4.83
CA GLU A 65 3.39 9.68 4.73
C GLU A 65 3.84 9.07 6.06
N GLU A 66 3.96 7.74 6.11
CA GLU A 66 4.50 7.00 7.25
C GLU A 66 5.01 5.65 6.75
N TYR A 67 6.29 5.35 6.92
CA TYR A 67 7.04 4.27 6.25
C TYR A 67 7.11 4.44 4.74
N THR A 68 5.98 4.50 4.08
CA THR A 68 5.80 4.87 2.68
C THR A 68 4.68 5.90 2.58
N HIS A 69 4.54 6.52 1.41
CA HIS A 69 3.46 7.49 1.16
C HIS A 69 2.08 6.85 0.97
N SER A 70 2.01 5.52 0.98
CA SER A 70 0.77 4.76 0.80
C SER A 70 0.46 3.79 1.94
N TRP A 71 1.32 3.66 2.96
CA TRP A 71 1.21 2.64 4.00
C TRP A 71 -0.19 2.58 4.64
N PHE A 72 -0.64 3.68 5.21
CA PHE A 72 -1.96 3.79 5.85
C PHE A 72 -2.99 4.50 4.99
N SER A 73 -2.65 4.84 3.75
CA SER A 73 -3.49 5.69 2.91
C SER A 73 -4.72 4.93 2.38
N ILE A 74 -5.91 5.40 2.74
CA ILE A 74 -7.19 4.93 2.18
C ILE A 74 -7.44 5.59 0.82
N PHE A 75 -6.90 6.78 0.62
CA PHE A 75 -6.91 7.51 -0.65
C PHE A 75 -5.47 7.70 -1.12
N ASN A 76 -5.25 7.70 -2.43
CA ASN A 76 -3.93 8.02 -2.96
C ASN A 76 -3.62 9.53 -2.82
N GLU A 77 -2.39 9.89 -3.10
CA GLU A 77 -1.87 11.26 -2.97
C GLU A 77 -2.66 12.29 -3.81
N GLN A 78 -3.21 11.89 -4.95
CA GLN A 78 -4.00 12.72 -5.85
C GLN A 78 -5.51 12.74 -5.49
N GLY A 79 -5.93 12.00 -4.46
CA GLY A 79 -7.30 11.97 -3.95
C GLY A 79 -8.17 10.78 -4.35
N PRO A 80 -7.95 10.06 -5.48
CA PRO A 80 -8.73 8.87 -5.76
C PRO A 80 -8.65 7.81 -4.64
N PRO A 81 -9.75 7.09 -4.39
CA PRO A 81 -9.77 6.03 -3.38
C PRO A 81 -8.96 4.81 -3.83
N THR A 82 -8.39 4.11 -2.86
CA THR A 82 -7.81 2.78 -3.04
C THR A 82 -8.89 1.70 -2.82
N GLU A 83 -8.58 0.44 -3.09
CA GLU A 83 -9.49 -0.68 -2.82
C GLU A 83 -9.87 -0.79 -1.31
N VAL A 84 -9.05 -0.23 -0.42
CA VAL A 84 -9.35 -0.17 1.02
C VAL A 84 -10.64 0.60 1.29
N MET A 85 -10.90 1.70 0.58
CA MET A 85 -12.13 2.47 0.74
C MET A 85 -13.38 1.63 0.39
N GLU A 86 -13.32 0.85 -0.68
CA GLU A 86 -14.41 -0.07 -1.05
C GLU A 86 -14.61 -1.16 0.01
N ALA A 87 -13.51 -1.70 0.55
CA ALA A 87 -13.56 -2.69 1.62
C ALA A 87 -14.25 -2.13 2.87
N LEU A 88 -13.92 -0.91 3.28
CA LEU A 88 -14.55 -0.24 4.41
C LEU A 88 -16.02 0.06 4.16
N HIS A 89 -16.35 0.54 2.96
CA HIS A 89 -17.75 0.79 2.57
C HIS A 89 -18.59 -0.49 2.70
N ASP A 90 -18.10 -1.61 2.15
CA ASP A 90 -18.79 -2.89 2.22
C ASP A 90 -18.99 -3.36 3.67
N CYS A 91 -17.94 -3.21 4.51
CA CYS A 91 -18.00 -3.54 5.93
C CYS A 91 -19.04 -2.71 6.68
N TRP A 92 -19.12 -1.40 6.40
CA TRP A 92 -20.05 -0.49 7.10
C TRP A 92 -21.49 -0.60 6.63
N LYS A 93 -21.69 -0.97 5.37
CA LYS A 93 -23.03 -1.13 4.77
C LYS A 93 -23.57 -2.54 4.84
N ASP A 94 -22.75 -3.52 5.25
CA ASP A 94 -23.04 -4.95 5.18
C ASP A 94 -23.52 -5.37 3.78
N THR A 95 -22.82 -4.86 2.77
CA THR A 95 -23.11 -5.06 1.35
C THR A 95 -21.85 -5.48 0.60
N VAL A 96 -22.04 -6.08 -0.56
CA VAL A 96 -20.96 -6.27 -1.53
C VAL A 96 -21.25 -5.38 -2.72
N THR A 97 -20.52 -4.28 -2.83
CA THR A 97 -20.63 -3.39 -3.98
C THR A 97 -19.90 -3.93 -5.20
N ARG A 98 -20.29 -3.46 -6.38
CA ARG A 98 -19.51 -3.70 -7.59
C ARG A 98 -18.22 -2.89 -7.46
N HIS A 99 -17.12 -3.58 -7.21
CA HIS A 99 -15.81 -2.97 -7.05
C HIS A 99 -15.36 -2.27 -8.34
N GLN A 100 -14.85 -1.06 -8.21
CA GLN A 100 -14.30 -0.24 -9.29
C GLN A 100 -12.78 -0.07 -9.16
N ALA A 101 -12.23 -0.25 -7.96
CA ALA A 101 -10.80 -0.17 -7.72
C ALA A 101 -10.08 -1.37 -8.33
N VAL A 102 -8.94 -1.08 -8.94
CA VAL A 102 -8.10 -2.08 -9.62
C VAL A 102 -7.47 -3.02 -8.59
N LYS A 103 -7.57 -4.31 -8.82
CA LYS A 103 -6.98 -5.34 -7.97
C LYS A 103 -5.57 -5.65 -8.39
N ILE A 104 -4.62 -5.28 -7.53
CA ILE A 104 -3.19 -5.47 -7.73
C ILE A 104 -2.76 -6.73 -6.98
N GLN A 105 -2.30 -7.73 -7.73
CA GLN A 105 -1.81 -8.98 -7.16
C GLN A 105 -0.37 -8.82 -6.66
N TYR A 106 0.54 -8.39 -7.53
CA TYR A 106 1.96 -8.21 -7.22
C TYR A 106 2.57 -7.05 -7.98
N MET A 107 3.60 -6.46 -7.37
CA MET A 107 4.60 -5.65 -8.06
C MET A 107 5.92 -6.43 -8.02
N LEU A 108 6.52 -6.64 -9.18
CA LEU A 108 7.71 -7.48 -9.34
C LEU A 108 8.84 -6.69 -9.99
N VAL A 109 10.07 -7.01 -9.58
CA VAL A 109 11.31 -6.59 -10.26
C VAL A 109 12.04 -7.84 -10.73
N ASP A 110 12.30 -7.96 -12.02
CA ASP A 110 12.89 -9.14 -12.67
C ASP A 110 12.18 -10.46 -12.28
N GLY A 111 10.85 -10.40 -12.18
CA GLY A 111 10.00 -11.52 -11.81
C GLY A 111 10.02 -11.90 -10.33
N ARG A 112 10.65 -11.10 -9.46
CA ARG A 112 10.79 -11.34 -8.02
C ARG A 112 10.03 -10.27 -7.22
N GLY A 113 9.49 -10.67 -6.06
CA GLY A 113 8.81 -9.79 -5.13
C GLY A 113 9.74 -9.22 -4.05
N ALA A 114 9.26 -8.25 -3.26
CA ALA A 114 10.04 -7.63 -2.20
C ALA A 114 10.60 -8.64 -1.17
N ALA A 115 9.86 -9.70 -0.87
CA ALA A 115 10.29 -10.76 0.06
C ALA A 115 11.53 -11.55 -0.42
N ASP A 116 11.87 -11.47 -1.72
CA ASP A 116 13.04 -12.14 -2.30
C ASP A 116 14.36 -11.41 -2.00
N ASN A 117 14.32 -10.30 -1.29
CA ASN A 117 15.50 -9.48 -0.93
C ASN A 117 16.33 -9.11 -2.17
N ILE A 118 15.72 -8.44 -3.12
CA ILE A 118 16.29 -8.11 -4.42
C ILE A 118 17.46 -7.13 -4.23
N LEU A 119 18.66 -7.56 -4.60
CA LEU A 119 19.84 -6.71 -4.68
C LEU A 119 20.17 -6.47 -6.15
N LEU A 120 20.31 -5.20 -6.52
CA LEU A 120 20.62 -4.78 -7.88
C LEU A 120 22.04 -4.23 -7.95
N SER A 121 22.76 -4.54 -9.03
CA SER A 121 24.07 -3.94 -9.26
C SER A 121 23.92 -2.48 -9.71
N PRO A 122 24.74 -1.54 -9.22
CA PRO A 122 24.66 -0.15 -9.64
C PRO A 122 24.71 0.02 -11.17
N GLY A 123 23.81 0.81 -11.73
CA GLY A 123 23.71 1.10 -13.16
C GLY A 123 23.21 -0.04 -14.04
N SER A 124 22.84 -1.19 -13.48
CA SER A 124 22.29 -2.30 -14.27
C SER A 124 20.85 -2.05 -14.73
N ALA A 125 20.50 -2.65 -15.87
CA ALA A 125 19.16 -2.55 -16.45
C ALA A 125 18.25 -3.67 -15.89
N HIS A 126 17.03 -3.31 -15.54
CA HIS A 126 16.03 -4.18 -14.93
C HIS A 126 14.64 -3.93 -15.51
N GLN A 127 13.71 -4.82 -15.20
CA GLN A 127 12.29 -4.67 -15.51
C GLN A 127 11.44 -4.70 -14.25
N ALA A 128 10.50 -3.76 -14.16
CA ALA A 128 9.46 -3.79 -13.17
C ALA A 128 8.11 -4.05 -13.84
N ALA A 129 7.28 -4.89 -13.22
CA ALA A 129 5.97 -5.27 -13.74
C ALA A 129 4.91 -5.25 -12.65
N LEU A 130 3.71 -4.78 -13.00
CA LEU A 130 2.53 -4.86 -12.16
C LEU A 130 1.65 -6.03 -12.64
N LEU A 131 1.42 -7.00 -11.75
CA LEU A 131 0.50 -8.09 -11.99
C LEU A 131 -0.88 -7.73 -11.42
N LEU A 132 -1.86 -7.69 -12.28
CA LEU A 132 -3.26 -7.48 -11.92
C LEU A 132 -3.94 -8.82 -11.61
N ALA A 133 -5.00 -8.79 -10.81
CA ALA A 133 -5.80 -9.97 -10.58
C ALA A 133 -6.54 -10.39 -11.87
N THR A 134 -6.89 -11.67 -11.94
CA THR A 134 -7.63 -12.22 -13.09
C THR A 134 -8.95 -11.48 -13.31
N GLY A 135 -9.20 -11.07 -14.55
CA GLY A 135 -10.42 -10.35 -14.94
C GLY A 135 -10.30 -8.82 -14.95
N GLU A 136 -9.16 -8.27 -14.51
CA GLU A 136 -8.89 -6.83 -14.65
C GLU A 136 -8.56 -6.51 -16.13
N ASN A 137 -9.11 -5.39 -16.63
CA ASN A 137 -8.82 -4.92 -18.00
C ASN A 137 -7.68 -3.90 -17.96
N SER A 138 -6.48 -4.33 -18.33
CA SER A 138 -5.28 -3.48 -18.36
C SER A 138 -5.36 -2.32 -19.35
N ASP A 139 -6.12 -2.45 -20.43
CA ASP A 139 -6.16 -1.47 -21.53
C ASP A 139 -6.84 -0.16 -21.15
N SER A 140 -7.69 -0.18 -20.11
CA SER A 140 -8.39 1.00 -19.60
C SER A 140 -7.63 1.72 -18.48
N LEU A 141 -6.49 1.17 -18.04
CA LEU A 141 -5.76 1.68 -16.90
C LEU A 141 -4.69 2.70 -17.32
N ARG A 142 -4.42 3.60 -16.41
CA ARG A 142 -3.26 4.50 -16.49
C ARG A 142 -2.27 4.10 -15.41
N TYR A 143 -1.02 3.95 -15.79
CA TYR A 143 0.07 3.59 -14.90
C TYR A 143 0.95 4.81 -14.65
N HIS A 144 1.49 4.87 -13.46
CA HIS A 144 2.52 5.83 -13.10
C HIS A 144 3.53 5.17 -12.17
N TRP A 145 4.78 5.09 -12.62
CA TRP A 145 5.88 4.50 -11.88
C TRP A 145 6.82 5.57 -11.35
N GLU A 146 7.28 5.37 -10.14
CA GLU A 146 8.28 6.21 -9.50
C GLU A 146 9.34 5.32 -8.85
N ILE A 147 10.59 5.79 -8.89
CA ILE A 147 11.69 5.21 -8.11
C ILE A 147 12.00 6.20 -7.01
N ILE A 148 11.89 5.76 -5.77
CA ILE A 148 12.03 6.58 -4.57
C ILE A 148 13.03 5.90 -3.63
N ARG A 149 13.84 6.67 -2.94
CA ARG A 149 14.79 6.15 -1.94
C ARG A 149 14.05 5.58 -0.73
N GLU A 150 14.56 4.48 -0.19
CA GLU A 150 14.04 3.84 1.01
C GLU A 150 14.57 4.42 2.33
N ASP A 151 15.62 5.24 2.31
CA ASP A 151 16.33 5.74 3.50
C ASP A 151 15.53 6.74 4.34
N TRP A 152 14.49 7.32 3.80
CA TRP A 152 13.67 8.36 4.42
C TRP A 152 12.80 7.86 5.60
N TRP A 153 12.41 6.60 5.61
CA TRP A 153 11.56 6.05 6.69
C TRP A 153 12.30 5.91 8.03
N GLY A 154 13.62 5.77 8.02
CA GLY A 154 14.49 5.68 9.19
C GLY A 154 14.95 7.04 9.75
N HIS A 155 14.75 8.14 9.04
CA HIS A 155 15.26 9.45 9.43
C HIS A 155 14.21 10.29 10.18
N LYS A 156 14.46 10.57 11.46
CA LYS A 156 13.56 11.30 12.38
C LYS A 156 13.04 12.68 11.90
N LYS A 157 13.55 13.21 10.80
CA LYS A 157 13.22 14.56 10.32
C LYS A 157 12.40 14.60 9.04
N SER A 158 12.16 13.48 8.36
CA SER A 158 11.52 13.44 7.04
C SER A 158 10.19 12.69 6.98
N HIS A 159 9.70 12.18 8.10
CA HIS A 159 8.54 11.26 8.16
C HIS A 159 7.22 11.79 7.60
N TRP A 160 7.15 13.03 7.15
CA TRP A 160 5.90 13.68 6.78
C TRP A 160 5.83 14.14 5.34
N LYS A 161 6.86 13.86 4.54
CA LYS A 161 6.89 14.23 3.13
C LYS A 161 7.49 13.11 2.30
N LYS A 162 6.76 12.71 1.28
CA LYS A 162 7.24 11.78 0.26
C LYS A 162 8.59 12.27 -0.30
N PRO A 163 9.61 11.42 -0.35
CA PRO A 163 10.88 11.76 -0.99
C PRO A 163 10.66 12.06 -2.48
N PRO A 164 11.52 12.91 -3.08
CA PRO A 164 11.45 13.13 -4.52
C PRO A 164 11.75 11.84 -5.27
N SER A 165 11.06 11.64 -6.40
CA SER A 165 11.36 10.56 -7.32
C SER A 165 12.72 10.76 -7.97
N GLU A 166 13.53 9.70 -8.05
CA GLU A 166 14.81 9.68 -8.76
C GLU A 166 14.57 9.82 -10.27
N GLN A 167 15.18 10.84 -10.87
CA GLN A 167 14.94 11.18 -12.28
C GLN A 167 15.88 10.43 -13.22
N GLY A 168 15.40 10.16 -14.44
CA GLY A 168 16.21 9.57 -15.51
C GLY A 168 16.50 8.07 -15.37
N LEU A 169 15.93 7.40 -14.37
CA LEU A 169 16.11 5.96 -14.18
C LEU A 169 15.08 5.11 -14.92
N LEU A 170 13.88 5.63 -15.16
CA LEU A 170 12.81 4.97 -15.92
C LEU A 170 12.87 5.37 -17.39
N SER A 171 12.76 4.40 -18.30
CA SER A 171 12.63 4.64 -19.73
C SER A 171 11.22 5.12 -20.12
N ASP A 172 10.20 4.59 -19.43
CA ASP A 172 8.80 4.95 -19.53
C ASP A 172 8.18 4.76 -18.14
N SER A 173 7.31 5.66 -17.72
CA SER A 173 6.62 5.55 -16.43
C SER A 173 5.14 5.21 -16.56
N THR A 174 4.65 4.91 -17.76
CA THR A 174 3.21 4.86 -18.07
C THR A 174 2.71 3.50 -18.56
N ALA A 175 3.58 2.49 -18.70
CA ALA A 175 3.21 1.14 -19.11
C ALA A 175 3.00 0.21 -17.89
N GLN A 176 2.29 -0.90 -18.08
CA GLN A 176 2.10 -1.93 -17.05
C GLN A 176 3.44 -2.60 -16.66
N GLN A 177 4.35 -2.71 -17.61
CA GLN A 177 5.73 -3.17 -17.43
C GLN A 177 6.67 -2.09 -17.94
N VAL A 178 7.69 -1.79 -17.15
CA VAL A 178 8.67 -0.73 -17.47
C VAL A 178 10.09 -1.23 -17.33
N SER A 179 10.99 -0.63 -18.10
CA SER A 179 12.43 -0.84 -17.93
C SER A 179 13.03 0.32 -17.14
N PHE A 180 13.96 0.00 -16.26
CA PHE A 180 14.66 1.00 -15.48
C PHE A 180 16.14 0.64 -15.28
N SER A 181 16.94 1.62 -14.94
CA SER A 181 18.32 1.42 -14.49
C SER A 181 18.40 1.63 -12.98
N SER A 182 19.11 0.76 -12.29
CA SER A 182 19.40 1.00 -10.86
C SER A 182 20.29 2.24 -10.70
N PRO A 183 20.20 2.98 -9.58
CA PRO A 183 21.08 4.11 -9.31
C PRO A 183 22.57 3.74 -9.41
N LEU A 184 23.42 4.67 -9.81
CA LEU A 184 24.89 4.47 -9.89
C LEU A 184 25.56 4.51 -8.52
N LYS A 185 24.91 5.12 -7.53
CA LYS A 185 25.37 5.25 -6.13
C LYS A 185 24.19 5.06 -5.18
N ASP A 186 24.47 4.50 -4.03
CA ASP A 186 23.54 4.42 -2.90
C ASP A 186 23.24 5.81 -2.30
#